data_c9aac2394efe45756a9872b3c358005a
#
_entry.id   c9aac2394efe45756a9872b3c358005a
#
_cell.length_a   1.000
_cell.length_b   1.000
_cell.length_c   1.000
_cell.angle_alpha   90.00
_cell.angle_beta   90.00
_cell.angle_gamma   90.00
#
_symmetry.space_group_name_H-M   'P 1'
#
loop_
_entity.id
_entity.type
_entity.pdbx_description
1 polymer ?
#
loop_
_entity_poly.entity_id
_entity_poly.type
_entity_poly.pdbx_seq_one_letter_code
_entity_poly.pdbx_strand_id
1 'polypeptide(L)'
;MLDNMLPPHVTERLANSPPGTVVADIEPAVSVLFCDIQDFASIVSKVSPLELVTLLDRVWTKFDELSERHGVQKMETVGYTYMAVGGLLSQGNNIQAVEMTRMALDCCEAAANFMQPDGTPLAVKVGLHTGHVLSGVVGSKKPQFSLFGDTVNTTARLQARPPPPLRHPSAAPPPPPTASPPPPHRLRPRASG
;
A
#
# COMPACT_ATOMS: atom_id res chain seq x y z
N MET A 1 6.80 4.81 -28.03
CA MET A 1 6.26 3.60 -27.34
C MET A 1 6.98 3.28 -26.02
N LEU A 2 8.25 3.64 -25.84
CA LEU A 2 8.97 3.52 -24.54
C LEU A 2 8.60 4.61 -23.53
N ASP A 3 8.10 5.77 -23.98
CA ASP A 3 7.83 6.94 -23.15
C ASP A 3 6.71 6.74 -22.11
N ASN A 4 5.86 5.73 -22.29
CA ASN A 4 4.80 5.39 -21.33
C ASN A 4 5.17 4.27 -20.36
N MET A 5 6.37 3.68 -20.49
CA MET A 5 6.80 2.55 -19.64
C MET A 5 7.85 2.95 -18.61
N LEU A 6 8.52 4.07 -18.81
CA LEU A 6 9.56 4.59 -17.92
C LEU A 6 9.24 6.04 -17.54
N PRO A 7 9.57 6.48 -16.33
CA PRO A 7 9.47 7.90 -15.97
C PRO A 7 10.32 8.77 -16.94
N PRO A 8 9.85 9.97 -17.33
CA PRO A 8 10.51 10.82 -18.33
C PRO A 8 11.99 11.09 -18.04
N HIS A 9 12.35 11.36 -16.78
CA HIS A 9 13.73 11.61 -16.36
C HIS A 9 14.63 10.38 -16.51
N VAL A 10 14.07 9.17 -16.35
CA VAL A 10 14.77 7.91 -16.53
C VAL A 10 15.03 7.65 -18.02
N THR A 11 14.01 7.94 -18.85
CA THR A 11 14.13 7.82 -20.32
C THR A 11 15.22 8.76 -20.85
N GLU A 12 15.25 10.02 -20.37
CA GLU A 12 16.26 10.99 -20.75
C GLU A 12 17.68 10.56 -20.33
N ARG A 13 17.84 10.07 -19.10
CA ARG A 13 19.13 9.55 -18.61
C ARG A 13 19.61 8.35 -19.39
N LEU A 14 18.73 7.41 -19.70
CA LEU A 14 19.06 6.24 -20.51
C LEU A 14 19.49 6.63 -21.93
N ALA A 15 18.79 7.59 -22.55
CA ALA A 15 19.12 8.07 -23.89
C ALA A 15 20.49 8.76 -23.95
N ASN A 16 20.92 9.43 -22.90
CA ASN A 16 22.17 10.18 -22.80
C ASN A 16 23.32 9.37 -22.19
N SER A 17 23.09 8.12 -21.78
CA SER A 17 24.10 7.27 -21.14
C SER A 17 24.68 6.24 -22.11
N PRO A 18 25.97 5.87 -21.97
CA PRO A 18 26.54 4.77 -22.74
C PRO A 18 25.78 3.45 -22.56
N PRO A 19 25.75 2.56 -23.58
CA PRO A 19 25.12 1.26 -23.46
C PRO A 19 25.68 0.47 -22.27
N GLY A 20 24.78 -0.10 -21.45
CA GLY A 20 25.16 -0.86 -20.25
C GLY A 20 25.33 -0.02 -18.97
N THR A 21 25.08 1.28 -19.01
CA THR A 21 25.06 2.12 -17.81
C THR A 21 23.90 1.73 -16.90
N VAL A 22 24.19 1.52 -15.62
CA VAL A 22 23.15 1.31 -14.58
C VAL A 22 22.55 2.66 -14.21
N VAL A 23 21.25 2.80 -14.41
CA VAL A 23 20.48 3.97 -13.94
C VAL A 23 19.77 3.60 -12.64
N ALA A 24 20.25 4.18 -11.55
CA ALA A 24 19.67 3.95 -10.22
C ALA A 24 19.82 5.22 -9.35
N ASP A 25 18.84 5.47 -8.47
CA ASP A 25 18.79 6.61 -7.58
C ASP A 25 18.29 6.20 -6.19
N ILE A 26 18.81 6.88 -5.16
CA ILE A 26 18.31 6.73 -3.80
C ILE A 26 17.29 7.84 -3.54
N GLU A 27 16.06 7.43 -3.32
CA GLU A 27 14.94 8.33 -3.03
C GLU A 27 14.68 8.33 -1.52
N PRO A 28 14.83 9.48 -0.84
CA PRO A 28 14.82 9.53 0.63
C PRO A 28 13.45 9.34 1.26
N ALA A 29 12.37 9.70 0.56
CA ALA A 29 11.01 9.68 1.10
C ALA A 29 9.98 9.39 0.00
N VAL A 30 9.73 8.13 -0.26
CA VAL A 30 8.73 7.66 -1.23
C VAL A 30 7.60 6.95 -0.49
N SER A 31 6.36 7.32 -0.82
CA SER A 31 5.17 6.60 -0.37
C SER A 31 4.85 5.52 -1.38
N VAL A 32 4.81 4.27 -0.92
CA VAL A 32 4.50 3.10 -1.74
C VAL A 32 3.15 2.55 -1.33
N LEU A 33 2.31 2.25 -2.31
CA LEU A 33 1.00 1.65 -2.14
C LEU A 33 0.93 0.32 -2.89
N PHE A 34 0.47 -0.72 -2.20
CA PHE A 34 -0.02 -1.96 -2.80
C PHE A 34 -1.51 -2.10 -2.54
N CYS A 35 -2.27 -2.43 -3.59
CA CYS A 35 -3.70 -2.63 -3.51
C CYS A 35 -4.05 -3.95 -4.20
N ASP A 36 -4.55 -4.92 -3.43
CA ASP A 36 -4.97 -6.23 -3.91
C ASP A 36 -6.48 -6.36 -3.91
N ILE A 37 -7.01 -7.06 -4.91
CA ILE A 37 -8.40 -7.53 -4.88
C ILE A 37 -8.53 -8.61 -3.81
N GLN A 38 -9.45 -8.41 -2.87
CA GLN A 38 -9.72 -9.35 -1.80
C GLN A 38 -10.41 -10.60 -2.34
N ASP A 39 -10.08 -11.76 -1.76
CA ASP A 39 -10.65 -13.07 -2.14
C ASP A 39 -10.57 -13.41 -3.64
N PHE A 40 -9.51 -12.91 -4.30
CA PHE A 40 -9.30 -13.05 -5.75
C PHE A 40 -9.41 -14.50 -6.25
N ALA A 41 -8.87 -15.47 -5.49
CA ALA A 41 -8.96 -16.89 -5.85
C ALA A 41 -10.42 -17.38 -5.95
N SER A 42 -11.31 -16.88 -5.09
CA SER A 42 -12.74 -17.17 -5.15
C SER A 42 -13.38 -16.56 -6.40
N ILE A 43 -13.00 -15.35 -6.78
CA ILE A 43 -13.51 -14.71 -8.00
C ILE A 43 -13.08 -15.51 -9.23
N VAL A 44 -11.79 -15.86 -9.33
CA VAL A 44 -11.23 -16.65 -10.45
C VAL A 44 -11.96 -17.97 -10.63
N SER A 45 -12.36 -18.63 -9.54
CA SER A 45 -13.08 -19.92 -9.61
C SER A 45 -14.52 -19.81 -10.13
N LYS A 46 -15.10 -18.59 -10.19
CA LYS A 46 -16.51 -18.34 -10.52
C LYS A 46 -16.72 -17.67 -11.88
N VAL A 47 -15.68 -17.20 -12.53
CA VAL A 47 -15.75 -16.44 -13.79
C VAL A 47 -14.95 -17.11 -14.90
N SER A 48 -15.33 -16.84 -16.15
CA SER A 48 -14.51 -17.20 -17.29
C SER A 48 -13.24 -16.32 -17.37
N PRO A 49 -12.19 -16.77 -18.06
CA PRO A 49 -10.99 -15.95 -18.25
C PRO A 49 -11.26 -14.58 -18.87
N LEU A 50 -12.21 -14.50 -19.81
CA LEU A 50 -12.57 -13.24 -20.46
C LEU A 50 -13.28 -12.27 -19.50
N GLU A 51 -14.21 -12.77 -18.69
CA GLU A 51 -14.87 -11.96 -17.66
C GLU A 51 -13.88 -11.45 -16.62
N LEU A 52 -12.92 -12.30 -16.22
CA LEU A 52 -11.86 -11.90 -15.29
C LEU A 52 -11.00 -10.75 -15.84
N VAL A 53 -10.52 -10.89 -17.08
CA VAL A 53 -9.72 -9.84 -17.73
C VAL A 53 -10.53 -8.55 -17.86
N THR A 54 -11.80 -8.65 -18.25
CA THR A 54 -12.70 -7.49 -18.37
C THR A 54 -12.94 -6.80 -17.02
N LEU A 55 -13.09 -7.57 -15.94
CA LEU A 55 -13.23 -7.03 -14.58
C LEU A 55 -11.95 -6.30 -14.17
N LEU A 56 -10.79 -6.94 -14.33
CA LEU A 56 -9.49 -6.33 -13.99
C LEU A 56 -9.22 -5.04 -14.79
N ASP A 57 -9.48 -5.07 -16.09
CA ASP A 57 -9.31 -3.90 -16.95
C ASP A 57 -10.14 -2.72 -16.47
N ARG A 58 -11.41 -2.93 -16.16
CA ARG A 58 -12.30 -1.88 -15.64
C ARG A 58 -11.86 -1.34 -14.29
N VAL A 59 -11.44 -2.22 -13.37
CA VAL A 59 -10.97 -1.83 -12.03
C VAL A 59 -9.67 -1.04 -12.13
N TRP A 60 -8.69 -1.55 -12.90
CA TRP A 60 -7.40 -0.90 -13.04
C TRP A 60 -7.50 0.43 -13.81
N THR A 61 -8.34 0.51 -14.84
CA THR A 61 -8.62 1.79 -15.53
C THR A 61 -9.16 2.82 -14.53
N LYS A 62 -10.05 2.40 -13.63
CA LYS A 62 -10.57 3.32 -12.60
C LYS A 62 -9.48 3.75 -11.62
N PHE A 63 -8.57 2.86 -11.24
CA PHE A 63 -7.46 3.20 -10.36
C PHE A 63 -6.42 4.09 -11.06
N ASP A 64 -6.23 3.93 -12.35
CA ASP A 64 -5.39 4.83 -13.17
C ASP A 64 -5.95 6.26 -13.17
N GLU A 65 -7.26 6.45 -13.35
CA GLU A 65 -7.92 7.76 -13.23
C GLU A 65 -7.72 8.38 -11.84
N LEU A 66 -7.77 7.57 -10.78
CA LEU A 66 -7.53 8.03 -9.42
C LEU A 66 -6.07 8.41 -9.20
N SER A 67 -5.13 7.63 -9.74
CA SER A 67 -3.70 7.95 -9.65
C SER A 67 -3.37 9.30 -10.30
N GLU A 68 -3.93 9.57 -11.47
CA GLU A 68 -3.80 10.87 -12.16
C GLU A 68 -4.39 12.02 -11.33
N ARG A 69 -5.60 11.82 -10.77
CA ARG A 69 -6.29 12.83 -9.94
C ARG A 69 -5.46 13.23 -8.72
N HIS A 70 -4.81 12.28 -8.08
CA HIS A 70 -4.00 12.50 -6.88
C HIS A 70 -2.52 12.82 -7.16
N GLY A 71 -2.13 12.89 -8.44
CA GLY A 71 -0.73 13.12 -8.83
C GLY A 71 0.22 12.01 -8.35
N VAL A 72 -0.30 10.79 -8.31
CA VAL A 72 0.43 9.58 -7.89
C VAL A 72 0.83 8.80 -9.14
N GLN A 73 2.04 8.27 -9.16
CA GLN A 73 2.54 7.51 -10.30
C GLN A 73 2.20 6.03 -10.16
N LYS A 74 1.48 5.48 -11.15
CA LYS A 74 1.36 4.03 -11.31
C LYS A 74 2.71 3.44 -11.65
N MET A 75 3.08 2.35 -10.97
CA MET A 75 4.30 1.59 -11.26
C MET A 75 4.00 0.40 -12.17
N GLU A 76 3.24 -0.53 -11.66
CA GLU A 76 2.91 -1.76 -12.39
C GLU A 76 1.63 -2.40 -11.83
N THR A 77 1.07 -3.34 -12.59
CA THR A 77 0.07 -4.29 -12.12
C THR A 77 0.62 -5.69 -12.28
N VAL A 78 0.62 -6.46 -11.20
CA VAL A 78 1.08 -7.86 -11.19
C VAL A 78 -0.09 -8.75 -10.78
N GLY A 79 -0.72 -9.39 -11.75
CA GLY A 79 -1.92 -10.20 -11.51
C GLY A 79 -3.07 -9.35 -10.97
N TYR A 80 -3.41 -9.54 -9.70
CA TYR A 80 -4.48 -8.83 -8.99
C TYR A 80 -3.97 -7.73 -8.04
N THR A 81 -2.69 -7.38 -8.14
CA THR A 81 -2.02 -6.34 -7.34
C THR A 81 -1.79 -5.10 -8.18
N TYR A 82 -2.26 -3.96 -7.71
CA TYR A 82 -1.96 -2.64 -8.25
C TYR A 82 -0.90 -1.98 -7.39
N MET A 83 0.17 -1.49 -8.00
CA MET A 83 1.25 -0.79 -7.31
C MET A 83 1.33 0.67 -7.79
N ALA A 84 1.35 1.59 -6.85
CA ALA A 84 1.55 3.02 -7.11
C ALA A 84 2.53 3.65 -6.12
N VAL A 85 3.12 4.77 -6.54
CA VAL A 85 4.10 5.49 -5.73
C VAL A 85 3.88 6.99 -5.80
N GLY A 86 4.17 7.67 -4.71
CA GLY A 86 4.20 9.12 -4.63
C GLY A 86 5.53 9.60 -4.07
N GLY A 87 6.01 10.73 -4.58
CA GLY A 87 7.23 11.33 -4.06
C GLY A 87 8.53 10.93 -4.78
N LEU A 88 8.46 10.19 -5.89
CA LEU A 88 9.63 10.02 -6.75
C LEU A 88 10.09 11.40 -7.25
N LEU A 89 11.39 11.69 -7.12
CA LEU A 89 12.02 12.98 -7.47
C LEU A 89 11.49 14.20 -6.70
N SER A 90 10.56 14.04 -5.79
CA SER A 90 10.13 15.14 -4.93
C SER A 90 11.05 15.24 -3.72
N GLN A 91 11.62 16.43 -3.53
CA GLN A 91 12.48 16.71 -2.37
C GLN A 91 11.68 16.73 -1.06
N GLY A 92 11.23 15.55 -0.60
CA GLY A 92 10.77 15.37 0.77
C GLY A 92 9.45 16.03 1.18
N ASN A 93 8.52 16.29 0.28
CA ASN A 93 7.24 16.89 0.63
C ASN A 93 6.27 15.83 1.20
N ASN A 94 5.88 15.98 2.47
CA ASN A 94 4.86 15.15 3.15
C ASN A 94 3.48 15.15 2.45
N ILE A 95 3.24 16.06 1.52
CA ILE A 95 2.03 16.14 0.70
C ILE A 95 1.75 14.82 -0.02
N GLN A 96 2.80 14.14 -0.49
CA GLN A 96 2.67 12.88 -1.22
C GLN A 96 2.07 11.74 -0.39
N ALA A 97 2.42 11.66 0.90
CA ALA A 97 1.83 10.65 1.79
C ALA A 97 0.33 10.89 2.03
N VAL A 98 -0.09 12.17 2.08
CA VAL A 98 -1.49 12.56 2.22
C VAL A 98 -2.28 12.21 0.95
N GLU A 99 -1.77 12.57 -0.22
CA GLU A 99 -2.44 12.27 -1.49
C GLU A 99 -2.49 10.77 -1.75
N MET A 100 -1.44 10.04 -1.41
CA MET A 100 -1.44 8.57 -1.47
C MET A 100 -2.51 7.95 -0.55
N THR A 101 -2.70 8.50 0.65
CA THR A 101 -3.73 8.04 1.58
C THR A 101 -5.14 8.33 1.03
N ARG A 102 -5.35 9.52 0.45
CA ARG A 102 -6.62 9.86 -0.20
C ARG A 102 -6.91 8.94 -1.37
N MET A 103 -5.93 8.71 -2.24
CA MET A 103 -6.05 7.74 -3.33
C MET A 103 -6.42 6.34 -2.81
N ALA A 104 -5.79 5.88 -1.72
CA ALA A 104 -6.10 4.58 -1.13
C ALA A 104 -7.57 4.47 -0.70
N LEU A 105 -8.10 5.51 -0.07
CA LEU A 105 -9.51 5.57 0.33
C LEU A 105 -10.45 5.59 -0.89
N ASP A 106 -10.13 6.42 -1.89
CA ASP A 106 -10.91 6.49 -3.13
C ASP A 106 -10.87 5.16 -3.91
N CYS A 107 -9.75 4.42 -3.88
CA CYS A 107 -9.67 3.07 -4.46
C CYS A 107 -10.60 2.08 -3.74
N CYS A 108 -10.67 2.13 -2.41
CA CYS A 108 -11.59 1.29 -1.64
C CYS A 108 -13.05 1.61 -1.97
N GLU A 109 -13.41 2.89 -2.05
CA GLU A 109 -14.76 3.34 -2.40
C GLU A 109 -15.10 2.98 -3.86
N ALA A 110 -14.20 3.22 -4.80
CA ALA A 110 -14.39 2.89 -6.20
C ALA A 110 -14.54 1.38 -6.42
N ALA A 111 -13.76 0.55 -5.72
CA ALA A 111 -13.86 -0.89 -5.80
C ALA A 111 -15.27 -1.39 -5.43
N ALA A 112 -15.88 -0.82 -4.40
CA ALA A 112 -17.22 -1.19 -3.94
C ALA A 112 -18.33 -0.95 -5.00
N ASN A 113 -18.08 -0.16 -6.04
CA ASN A 113 -19.00 0.05 -7.15
C ASN A 113 -18.92 -1.06 -8.23
N PHE A 114 -17.93 -1.94 -8.15
CA PHE A 114 -17.85 -3.12 -9.02
C PHE A 114 -18.48 -4.32 -8.31
N MET A 115 -19.32 -5.06 -9.01
CA MET A 115 -19.94 -6.25 -8.46
C MET A 115 -19.15 -7.50 -8.83
N GLN A 116 -19.00 -8.39 -7.86
CA GLN A 116 -18.50 -9.74 -8.05
C GLN A 116 -19.56 -10.61 -8.72
N PRO A 117 -19.21 -11.81 -9.23
CA PRO A 117 -20.18 -12.71 -9.88
C PRO A 117 -21.34 -13.14 -9.00
N ASP A 118 -21.15 -13.14 -7.69
CA ASP A 118 -22.18 -13.48 -6.71
C ASP A 118 -23.07 -12.29 -6.29
N GLY A 119 -22.89 -11.13 -6.94
CA GLY A 119 -23.63 -9.90 -6.64
C GLY A 119 -23.15 -9.12 -5.44
N THR A 120 -22.05 -9.53 -4.79
CA THR A 120 -21.45 -8.77 -3.71
C THR A 120 -20.50 -7.67 -4.24
N PRO A 121 -20.36 -6.53 -3.55
CA PRO A 121 -19.38 -5.51 -3.93
C PRO A 121 -17.94 -6.06 -3.91
N LEU A 122 -17.13 -5.62 -4.87
CA LEU A 122 -15.72 -5.92 -4.86
C LEU A 122 -15.05 -5.20 -3.68
N ALA A 123 -14.16 -5.90 -2.98
CA ALA A 123 -13.37 -5.34 -1.90
C ALA A 123 -11.89 -5.40 -2.25
N VAL A 124 -11.13 -4.40 -1.78
CA VAL A 124 -9.67 -4.36 -1.92
C VAL A 124 -8.99 -4.24 -0.58
N LYS A 125 -7.75 -4.71 -0.50
CA LYS A 125 -6.87 -4.54 0.64
C LYS A 125 -5.72 -3.64 0.23
N VAL A 126 -5.47 -2.59 1.01
CA VAL A 126 -4.43 -1.61 0.73
C VAL A 126 -3.38 -1.64 1.83
N GLY A 127 -2.11 -1.71 1.42
CA GLY A 127 -0.95 -1.43 2.26
C GLY A 127 -0.28 -0.14 1.80
N LEU A 128 0.06 0.73 2.75
CA LEU A 128 0.74 1.99 2.50
C LEU A 128 1.89 2.17 3.49
N HIS A 129 3.05 2.54 2.98
CA HIS A 129 4.20 2.88 3.80
C HIS A 129 5.07 3.92 3.11
N THR A 130 5.73 4.79 3.90
CA THR A 130 6.64 5.82 3.40
C THR A 130 8.03 5.60 3.96
N GLY A 131 9.03 5.66 3.11
CA GLY A 131 10.44 5.51 3.51
C GLY A 131 11.38 5.69 2.32
N HIS A 132 12.65 5.43 2.54
CA HIS A 132 13.64 5.46 1.47
C HIS A 132 13.52 4.21 0.57
N VAL A 133 13.74 4.41 -0.71
CA VAL A 133 13.81 3.33 -1.70
C VAL A 133 15.02 3.55 -2.63
N LEU A 134 15.51 2.47 -3.19
CA LEU A 134 16.38 2.49 -4.36
C LEU A 134 15.49 2.31 -5.59
N SER A 135 15.50 3.29 -6.49
CA SER A 135 14.85 3.20 -7.79
C SER A 135 15.87 2.85 -8.86
N GLY A 136 15.47 2.12 -9.89
CA GLY A 136 16.40 1.82 -10.97
C GLY A 136 15.79 1.03 -12.12
N VAL A 137 16.50 1.02 -13.25
CA VAL A 137 16.12 0.27 -14.44
C VAL A 137 16.84 -1.07 -14.46
N VAL A 138 16.08 -2.14 -14.57
CA VAL A 138 16.58 -3.53 -14.60
C VAL A 138 16.16 -4.20 -15.90
N GLY A 139 17.08 -4.95 -16.48
CA GLY A 139 16.87 -5.73 -17.70
C GLY A 139 17.34 -5.01 -18.96
N SER A 140 18.01 -5.76 -19.85
CA SER A 140 18.53 -5.24 -21.11
C SER A 140 17.58 -5.43 -22.30
N LYS A 141 16.83 -6.54 -22.32
CA LYS A 141 15.90 -6.85 -23.43
C LYS A 141 14.53 -6.18 -23.24
N LYS A 142 14.09 -6.08 -22.00
CA LYS A 142 12.85 -5.40 -21.60
C LYS A 142 13.16 -4.57 -20.36
N PRO A 143 13.67 -3.34 -20.53
CA PRO A 143 13.97 -2.48 -19.40
C PRO A 143 12.69 -2.19 -18.59
N GLN A 144 12.77 -2.39 -17.28
CA GLN A 144 11.68 -2.12 -16.38
C GLN A 144 12.20 -1.23 -15.24
N PHE A 145 11.49 -0.14 -14.97
CA PHE A 145 11.76 0.70 -13.82
C PHE A 145 11.15 0.05 -12.57
N SER A 146 11.97 -0.18 -11.59
CA SER A 146 11.58 -0.92 -10.38
C SER A 146 12.09 -0.25 -9.12
N LEU A 147 11.41 -0.48 -8.01
CA LEU A 147 11.78 0.00 -6.69
C LEU A 147 12.24 -1.15 -5.80
N PHE A 148 13.28 -0.89 -5.02
CA PHE A 148 13.88 -1.86 -4.12
C PHE A 148 14.06 -1.26 -2.72
N GLY A 149 14.01 -2.11 -1.71
CA GLY A 149 14.30 -1.72 -0.33
C GLY A 149 13.23 -2.18 0.68
N ASP A 150 13.51 -1.93 1.95
CA ASP A 150 12.64 -2.36 3.04
C ASP A 150 11.28 -1.66 3.03
N THR A 151 11.22 -0.44 2.50
CA THR A 151 9.96 0.31 2.33
C THR A 151 8.97 -0.47 1.46
N VAL A 152 9.41 -1.02 0.32
CA VAL A 152 8.59 -1.83 -0.58
C VAL A 152 8.13 -3.11 0.13
N ASN A 153 9.07 -3.82 0.77
CA ASN A 153 8.77 -5.05 1.49
C ASN A 153 7.82 -4.83 2.69
N THR A 154 7.98 -3.71 3.40
CA THR A 154 7.10 -3.35 4.51
C THR A 154 5.70 -3.03 4.02
N THR A 155 5.57 -2.30 2.91
CA THR A 155 4.27 -2.05 2.27
C THR A 155 3.56 -3.35 1.91
N ALA A 156 4.27 -4.29 1.28
CA ALA A 156 3.71 -5.60 0.93
C ALA A 156 3.25 -6.39 2.16
N ARG A 157 4.03 -6.37 3.26
CA ARG A 157 3.63 -7.01 4.52
C ARG A 157 2.42 -6.35 5.16
N LEU A 158 2.30 -5.02 5.08
CA LEU A 158 1.12 -4.30 5.59
C LEU A 158 -0.13 -4.67 4.80
N GLN A 159 -0.03 -4.73 3.48
CA GLN A 159 -1.13 -5.14 2.61
C GLN A 159 -1.55 -6.61 2.89
N ALA A 160 -0.59 -7.54 3.09
CA ALA A 160 -0.87 -8.95 3.35
C ALA A 160 -1.53 -9.22 4.73
N ARG A 161 -1.47 -8.26 5.67
CA ARG A 161 -2.07 -8.44 7.01
C ARG A 161 -3.58 -8.66 6.92
N PRO A 162 -4.12 -9.61 7.71
CA PRO A 162 -5.56 -9.71 7.86
C PRO A 162 -6.11 -8.40 8.45
N PRO A 163 -7.31 -7.95 8.05
CA PRO A 163 -7.93 -6.79 8.67
C PRO A 163 -8.06 -7.02 10.18
N PRO A 164 -7.86 -5.97 11.01
CA PRO A 164 -8.09 -6.12 12.44
C PRO A 164 -9.54 -6.56 12.67
N PRO A 165 -9.79 -7.42 13.67
CA PRO A 165 -11.16 -7.80 14.01
C PRO A 165 -11.99 -6.54 14.27
N LEU A 166 -13.14 -6.44 13.62
CA LEU A 166 -14.08 -5.33 13.81
C LEU A 166 -14.36 -5.22 15.32
N ARG A 167 -13.87 -4.17 15.95
CA ARG A 167 -14.29 -3.84 17.31
C ARG A 167 -15.74 -3.38 17.20
N HIS A 168 -16.67 -4.23 17.60
CA HIS A 168 -18.05 -3.78 17.80
C HIS A 168 -18.04 -2.62 18.80
N PRO A 169 -18.76 -1.52 18.51
CA PRO A 169 -18.82 -0.36 19.43
C PRO A 169 -19.40 -0.69 20.83
N SER A 170 -19.91 -1.89 21.00
CA SER A 170 -20.57 -2.39 22.23
C SER A 170 -19.62 -2.97 23.27
N ALA A 171 -18.31 -3.07 23.02
CA ALA A 171 -17.39 -3.47 24.06
C ALA A 171 -17.00 -2.24 24.88
N ALA A 172 -17.70 -2.02 25.99
CA ALA A 172 -17.28 -1.07 27.01
C ALA A 172 -15.81 -1.34 27.39
N PRO A 173 -14.98 -0.31 27.60
CA PRO A 173 -13.61 -0.53 28.06
C PRO A 173 -13.63 -1.36 29.36
N PRO A 174 -12.69 -2.30 29.54
CA PRO A 174 -12.62 -3.06 30.79
C PRO A 174 -12.51 -2.07 31.95
N PRO A 175 -13.19 -2.34 33.08
CA PRO A 175 -13.10 -1.48 34.25
C PRO A 175 -11.61 -1.35 34.67
N PRO A 176 -11.19 -0.19 35.16
CA PRO A 176 -9.84 -0.01 35.65
C PRO A 176 -9.54 -1.06 36.73
N PRO A 177 -8.30 -1.57 36.81
CA PRO A 177 -7.93 -2.54 37.81
C PRO A 177 -8.27 -1.98 39.19
N THR A 178 -9.06 -2.71 39.97
CA THR A 178 -9.38 -2.35 41.35
C THR A 178 -8.10 -2.27 42.14
N ALA A 179 -7.84 -1.10 42.72
CA ALA A 179 -6.66 -0.91 43.58
C ALA A 179 -6.70 -1.95 44.70
N SER A 180 -5.62 -2.70 44.84
CA SER A 180 -5.48 -3.63 45.95
C SER A 180 -5.58 -2.89 47.28
N PRO A 181 -6.32 -3.43 48.27
CA PRO A 181 -6.42 -2.79 49.59
C PRO A 181 -5.03 -2.60 50.20
N PRO A 182 -4.78 -1.49 50.86
CA PRO A 182 -3.49 -1.26 51.52
C PRO A 182 -3.21 -2.35 52.57
N PRO A 183 -1.94 -2.74 52.74
CA PRO A 183 -1.58 -3.76 53.70
C PRO A 183 -1.96 -3.32 55.12
N PRO A 184 -2.37 -4.23 56.02
CA PRO A 184 -2.76 -3.93 57.38
C PRO A 184 -1.61 -3.28 58.14
N HIS A 185 -1.89 -2.16 58.79
CA HIS A 185 -0.93 -1.46 59.64
C HIS A 185 -0.42 -2.41 60.72
N ARG A 186 0.87 -2.77 60.71
CA ARG A 186 1.55 -3.46 61.81
C ARG A 186 1.61 -2.49 63.00
N LEU A 187 0.81 -2.76 64.02
CA LEU A 187 0.95 -2.12 65.33
C LEU A 187 2.35 -2.41 65.89
N ARG A 188 3.14 -1.38 66.09
CA ARG A 188 4.42 -1.50 66.84
C ARG A 188 4.11 -1.88 68.30
N PRO A 189 4.82 -2.85 68.89
CA PRO A 189 4.68 -3.13 70.30
C PRO A 189 5.19 -1.94 71.10
N ARG A 190 4.41 -1.52 72.13
CA ARG A 190 4.84 -0.57 73.11
C ARG A 190 6.03 -1.17 73.88
N ALA A 191 7.12 -0.43 73.93
CA ALA A 191 8.21 -0.70 74.86
C ALA A 191 7.72 -0.37 76.28
N SER A 192 7.68 -1.38 77.14
CA SER A 192 7.55 -1.22 78.58
C SER A 192 8.94 -0.90 79.12
N GLY A 193 9.03 0.19 79.80
CA GLY A 193 10.13 0.61 80.65
C GLY A 193 9.58 0.93 82.04
#